data_5aa09adba294e485fbe1e70f4316b867
#
_entry.id   5aa09adba294e485fbe1e70f4316b867
#
_cell.length_a   1.000
_cell.length_b   1.000
_cell.length_c   1.000
_cell.angle_alpha   90.00
_cell.angle_beta   90.00
_cell.angle_gamma   90.00
#
_symmetry.space_group_name_H-M   'P 1'
#
loop_
_entity.id
_entity.type
_entity.pdbx_description
1 polymer ?
#
loop_
_entity_poly.entity_id
_entity_poly.type
_entity_poly.pdbx_seq_one_letter_code
_entity_poly.pdbx_strand_id
1 'polypeptide(L)'
;RDYLKTRMIALGYQPEFDGLGGLFVTKTSKVANAPRIMIAAHMDEVGFMVTHIDESGFLRFTTIGGWWSQSMLNHRVAIRTRKGVKIPSIIGSVAPHALTEKQKQQPLTFDEMFIDIGANSREEVENRGIAIGDFVSPEANFARWGEDKIVGKALDNRVGCALMAELLQTVDNPE
;
A
#
# COMPACT_ATOMS: atom_id res chain seq x y z
N ARG A 1 1.45 0.02 12.00
CA ARG A 1 2.29 0.47 13.12
C ARG A 1 1.72 0.00 14.44
N ASP A 2 0.46 0.30 14.77
CA ASP A 2 -0.15 0.01 16.08
C ASP A 2 -0.18 -1.49 16.40
N TYR A 3 -0.41 -2.34 15.39
CA TYR A 3 -0.28 -3.80 15.54
C TYR A 3 1.12 -4.22 16.00
N LEU A 4 2.17 -3.73 15.34
CA LEU A 4 3.56 -4.03 15.71
C LEU A 4 3.89 -3.48 17.10
N LYS A 5 3.46 -2.25 17.41
CA LYS A 5 3.61 -1.67 18.75
C LYS A 5 3.04 -2.61 19.82
N THR A 6 1.78 -3.03 19.66
CA THR A 6 1.12 -3.93 20.62
C THR A 6 1.86 -5.25 20.75
N ARG A 7 2.33 -5.82 19.63
CA ARG A 7 3.09 -7.07 19.64
C ARG A 7 4.42 -6.93 20.36
N MET A 8 5.16 -5.84 20.14
CA MET A 8 6.43 -5.59 20.82
C MET A 8 6.26 -5.43 22.33
N ILE A 9 5.23 -4.71 22.76
CA ILE A 9 4.89 -4.58 24.18
C ILE A 9 4.55 -5.94 24.79
N ALA A 10 3.77 -6.76 24.10
CA ALA A 10 3.42 -8.12 24.57
C ALA A 10 4.64 -9.04 24.68
N LEU A 11 5.71 -8.78 23.93
CA LEU A 11 7.00 -9.47 24.03
C LEU A 11 7.94 -8.90 25.11
N GLY A 12 7.49 -7.89 25.86
CA GLY A 12 8.27 -7.28 26.94
C GLY A 12 9.21 -6.16 26.49
N TYR A 13 9.14 -5.74 25.22
CA TYR A 13 9.94 -4.63 24.71
C TYR A 13 9.22 -3.29 24.86
N GLN A 14 10.00 -2.21 24.92
CA GLN A 14 9.49 -0.85 24.85
C GLN A 14 9.79 -0.26 23.46
N PRO A 15 8.79 -0.15 22.57
CA PRO A 15 9.01 0.42 21.24
C PRO A 15 9.18 1.93 21.32
N GLU A 16 10.16 2.44 20.60
CA GLU A 16 10.44 3.85 20.39
C GLU A 16 9.94 4.28 19.01
N PHE A 17 9.70 5.57 18.82
CA PHE A 17 9.22 6.14 17.55
C PHE A 17 10.06 7.35 17.19
N ASP A 18 10.34 7.50 15.88
CA ASP A 18 10.92 8.72 15.34
C ASP A 18 9.86 9.73 14.87
N GLY A 19 10.31 10.89 14.41
CA GLY A 19 9.46 11.95 13.89
C GLY A 19 8.71 11.61 12.60
N LEU A 20 9.11 10.57 11.88
CA LEU A 20 8.46 10.07 10.65
C LEU A 20 7.50 8.91 10.92
N GLY A 21 7.43 8.45 12.19
CA GLY A 21 6.57 7.35 12.60
C GLY A 21 7.20 5.97 12.42
N GLY A 22 8.51 5.89 12.23
CA GLY A 22 9.29 4.65 12.32
C GLY A 22 9.17 4.05 13.71
N LEU A 23 9.16 2.72 13.81
CA LEU A 23 9.10 1.99 15.06
C LEU A 23 10.43 1.27 15.28
N PHE A 24 11.03 1.46 16.43
CA PHE A 24 12.31 0.88 16.81
C PHE A 24 12.17 0.04 18.08
N VAL A 25 12.91 -1.05 18.14
CA VAL A 25 13.07 -1.88 19.32
C VAL A 25 14.53 -2.28 19.44
N THR A 26 15.09 -2.16 20.63
CA THR A 26 16.45 -2.59 20.93
C THR A 26 16.43 -3.84 21.78
N LYS A 27 17.11 -4.89 21.32
CA LYS A 27 17.43 -6.08 22.11
C LYS A 27 18.89 -5.98 22.55
N THR A 28 19.12 -5.70 23.83
CA THR A 28 20.45 -5.47 24.39
C THR A 28 21.18 -6.79 24.61
N SER A 29 22.45 -6.87 24.22
CA SER A 29 23.35 -7.97 24.56
C SER A 29 23.81 -7.86 26.02
N LYS A 30 24.09 -9.00 26.63
CA LYS A 30 24.76 -9.07 27.94
C LYS A 30 26.30 -8.94 27.84
N VAL A 31 26.81 -9.09 26.57
CA VAL A 31 28.27 -9.00 26.33
C VAL A 31 28.68 -7.53 26.29
N ALA A 32 29.72 -7.19 27.06
CA ALA A 32 30.28 -5.85 27.04
C ALA A 32 30.90 -5.55 25.69
N ASN A 33 30.62 -4.33 25.14
CA ASN A 33 31.10 -3.87 23.83
C ASN A 33 30.67 -4.76 22.65
N ALA A 34 29.56 -5.47 22.76
CA ALA A 34 29.00 -6.25 21.66
C ALA A 34 28.75 -5.36 20.44
N PRO A 35 28.99 -5.86 19.20
CA PRO A 35 28.72 -5.11 18.00
C PRO A 35 27.20 -4.82 17.88
N ARG A 36 26.88 -3.66 17.32
CA ARG A 36 25.49 -3.28 17.06
C ARG A 36 25.11 -3.69 15.64
N ILE A 37 24.02 -4.41 15.52
CA ILE A 37 23.42 -4.82 14.25
C ILE A 37 22.05 -4.15 14.13
N MET A 38 21.80 -3.46 13.03
CA MET A 38 20.49 -2.91 12.70
C MET A 38 19.85 -3.74 11.61
N ILE A 39 18.64 -4.24 11.87
CA ILE A 39 17.80 -4.90 10.88
C ILE A 39 16.62 -3.97 10.61
N ALA A 40 16.33 -3.71 9.34
CA ALA A 40 15.29 -2.77 8.93
C ALA A 40 14.35 -3.38 7.90
N ALA A 41 13.09 -3.00 8.00
CA ALA A 41 12.05 -3.28 6.99
C ALA A 41 11.05 -2.12 6.97
N HIS A 42 10.28 -1.98 5.88
CA HIS A 42 9.28 -0.94 5.78
C HIS A 42 7.85 -1.49 5.84
N MET A 43 6.92 -0.70 6.38
CA MET A 43 5.51 -1.08 6.58
C MET A 43 4.59 -0.55 5.49
N ASP A 44 5.01 0.51 4.79
CA ASP A 44 4.24 1.16 3.74
C ASP A 44 4.14 0.29 2.48
N GLU A 45 3.34 0.73 1.56
CA GLU A 45 3.16 0.11 0.25
C GLU A 45 3.04 1.18 -0.83
N VAL A 46 3.37 0.82 -2.06
CA VAL A 46 3.10 1.65 -3.23
C VAL A 46 1.60 1.82 -3.46
N GLY A 47 1.19 2.93 -4.04
CA GLY A 47 -0.21 3.24 -4.28
C GLY A 47 -0.39 4.36 -5.28
N PHE A 48 -1.52 5.07 -5.16
CA PHE A 48 -1.85 6.20 -6.00
C PHE A 48 -2.48 7.32 -5.18
N MET A 49 -2.60 8.49 -5.78
CA MET A 49 -3.27 9.65 -5.20
C MET A 49 -4.21 10.26 -6.23
N VAL A 50 -5.42 10.62 -5.82
CA VAL A 50 -6.39 11.34 -6.67
C VAL A 50 -5.85 12.73 -6.96
N THR A 51 -5.74 13.09 -8.26
CA THR A 51 -5.23 14.40 -8.70
C THR A 51 -6.31 15.28 -9.31
N HIS A 52 -7.38 14.69 -9.86
CA HIS A 52 -8.47 15.43 -10.47
C HIS A 52 -9.75 14.59 -10.46
N ILE A 53 -10.90 15.26 -10.42
CA ILE A 53 -12.23 14.68 -10.55
C ILE A 53 -12.87 15.36 -11.76
N ASP A 54 -13.24 14.60 -12.81
CA ASP A 54 -13.87 15.20 -13.98
C ASP A 54 -15.40 15.32 -13.81
N GLU A 55 -16.03 16.04 -14.72
CA GLU A 55 -17.46 16.32 -14.65
C GLU A 55 -18.35 15.07 -14.82
N SER A 56 -17.79 14.01 -15.41
CA SER A 56 -18.47 12.72 -15.60
C SER A 56 -18.30 11.77 -14.43
N GLY A 57 -17.55 12.16 -13.38
CA GLY A 57 -17.33 11.36 -12.18
C GLY A 57 -16.13 10.40 -12.23
N PHE A 58 -15.31 10.45 -13.30
CA PHE A 58 -14.05 9.73 -13.32
C PHE A 58 -12.95 10.51 -12.58
N LEU A 59 -11.99 9.76 -12.00
CA LEU A 59 -10.91 10.35 -11.26
C LEU A 59 -9.57 10.14 -11.98
N ARG A 60 -8.79 11.20 -12.10
CA ARG A 60 -7.38 11.11 -12.50
C ARG A 60 -6.52 10.91 -11.27
N PHE A 61 -5.40 10.24 -11.44
CA PHE A 61 -4.52 9.88 -10.34
C PHE A 61 -3.05 9.93 -10.75
N THR A 62 -2.18 10.03 -9.78
CA THR A 62 -0.74 9.87 -9.95
C THR A 62 -0.24 8.68 -9.14
N THR A 63 0.90 8.13 -9.52
CA THR A 63 1.54 7.03 -8.80
C THR A 63 2.26 7.51 -7.54
N ILE A 64 2.23 6.70 -6.50
CA ILE A 64 3.10 6.80 -5.33
C ILE A 64 3.95 5.55 -5.30
N GLY A 65 5.26 5.73 -5.48
CA GLY A 65 6.19 4.63 -5.70
C GLY A 65 6.23 4.14 -7.14
N GLY A 66 6.99 3.08 -7.39
CA GLY A 66 7.19 2.53 -8.72
C GLY A 66 6.06 1.60 -9.16
N TRP A 67 5.45 1.91 -10.29
CA TRP A 67 4.41 1.10 -10.90
C TRP A 67 4.66 0.87 -12.39
N TRP A 68 4.29 -0.29 -12.88
CA TRP A 68 4.25 -0.59 -14.30
C TRP A 68 2.81 -0.49 -14.80
N SER A 69 2.54 0.49 -15.68
CA SER A 69 1.18 0.84 -16.11
C SER A 69 0.40 -0.35 -16.70
N GLN A 70 1.09 -1.23 -17.44
CA GLN A 70 0.43 -2.36 -18.11
C GLN A 70 -0.17 -3.38 -17.14
N SER A 71 0.34 -3.46 -15.91
CA SER A 71 -0.19 -4.38 -14.91
C SER A 71 -1.40 -3.82 -14.15
N MET A 72 -1.79 -2.56 -14.41
CA MET A 72 -2.79 -1.88 -13.55
C MET A 72 -4.20 -1.82 -14.14
N LEU A 73 -4.34 -2.03 -15.43
CA LEU A 73 -5.66 -2.00 -16.07
C LEU A 73 -6.58 -3.09 -15.50
N ASN A 74 -7.83 -2.73 -15.21
CA ASN A 74 -8.84 -3.59 -14.58
C ASN A 74 -8.51 -4.01 -13.12
N HIS A 75 -7.48 -3.45 -12.52
CA HIS A 75 -7.25 -3.69 -11.09
C HIS A 75 -8.33 -3.05 -10.23
N ARG A 76 -8.85 -3.85 -9.29
CA ARG A 76 -9.68 -3.32 -8.22
C ARG A 76 -8.80 -2.59 -7.22
N VAL A 77 -9.21 -1.38 -6.90
CA VAL A 77 -8.54 -0.50 -5.95
C VAL A 77 -9.56 0.04 -4.95
N ALA A 78 -9.08 0.62 -3.87
CA ALA A 78 -9.91 1.28 -2.87
C ALA A 78 -9.37 2.68 -2.60
N ILE A 79 -10.25 3.68 -2.70
CA ILE A 79 -9.96 5.04 -2.32
C ILE A 79 -10.21 5.18 -0.83
N ARG A 80 -9.26 5.73 -0.08
CA ARG A 80 -9.42 6.03 1.33
C ARG A 80 -9.66 7.52 1.52
N THR A 81 -10.89 7.88 1.85
CA THR A 81 -11.27 9.26 2.13
C THR A 81 -10.61 9.78 3.41
N ARG A 82 -10.53 11.10 3.57
CA ARG A 82 -10.03 11.74 4.81
C ARG A 82 -10.78 11.31 6.07
N LYS A 83 -12.05 10.91 5.94
CA LYS A 83 -12.86 10.36 7.04
C LYS A 83 -12.57 8.88 7.31
N GLY A 84 -11.62 8.26 6.59
CA GLY A 84 -11.25 6.86 6.75
C GLY A 84 -12.18 5.86 6.07
N VAL A 85 -13.20 6.31 5.34
CA VAL A 85 -14.09 5.43 4.57
C VAL A 85 -13.32 4.87 3.38
N LYS A 86 -13.49 3.57 3.11
CA LYS A 86 -12.96 2.92 1.92
C LYS A 86 -14.05 2.82 0.86
N ILE A 87 -13.77 3.35 -0.32
CA ILE A 87 -14.67 3.31 -1.47
C ILE A 87 -14.08 2.37 -2.53
N PRO A 88 -14.76 1.25 -2.81
CA PRO A 88 -14.35 0.32 -3.86
C PRO A 88 -14.35 1.02 -5.22
N SER A 89 -13.36 0.72 -6.04
CA SER A 89 -13.18 1.36 -7.34
C SER A 89 -12.37 0.45 -8.27
N ILE A 90 -12.29 0.81 -9.53
CA ILE A 90 -11.56 0.08 -10.56
C ILE A 90 -10.73 1.03 -11.42
N ILE A 91 -9.55 0.61 -11.85
CA ILE A 91 -8.74 1.34 -12.83
C ILE A 91 -9.21 0.94 -14.22
N GLY A 92 -9.65 1.93 -15.00
CA GLY A 92 -10.10 1.79 -16.38
C GLY A 92 -9.31 2.64 -17.35
N SER A 93 -9.58 2.43 -18.63
CA SER A 93 -9.09 3.26 -19.72
C SER A 93 -10.14 3.33 -20.82
N VAL A 94 -9.87 4.12 -21.87
CA VAL A 94 -10.68 4.14 -23.07
C VAL A 94 -10.76 2.74 -23.70
N ALA A 95 -11.94 2.34 -24.09
CA ALA A 95 -12.17 1.00 -24.66
C ALA A 95 -11.34 0.79 -25.96
N PRO A 96 -10.80 -0.41 -26.21
CA PRO A 96 -9.91 -0.67 -27.34
C PRO A 96 -10.50 -0.32 -28.73
N HIS A 97 -11.82 -0.45 -28.88
CA HIS A 97 -12.50 -0.11 -30.16
C HIS A 97 -12.59 1.42 -30.42
N ALA A 98 -12.38 2.24 -29.41
CA ALA A 98 -12.31 3.70 -29.54
C ALA A 98 -10.86 4.22 -29.69
N LEU A 99 -9.87 3.33 -29.65
CA LEU A 99 -8.45 3.67 -29.84
C LEU A 99 -8.09 3.60 -31.33
N THR A 100 -7.20 4.49 -31.75
CA THR A 100 -6.52 4.40 -33.05
C THR A 100 -5.58 3.20 -33.09
N GLU A 101 -5.25 2.70 -34.31
CA GLU A 101 -4.30 1.59 -34.47
C GLU A 101 -2.92 1.92 -33.85
N LYS A 102 -2.48 3.18 -33.93
CA LYS A 102 -1.24 3.64 -33.31
C LYS A 102 -1.29 3.53 -31.78
N GLN A 103 -2.40 3.91 -31.16
CA GLN A 103 -2.57 3.81 -29.69
C GLN A 103 -2.61 2.37 -29.22
N LYS A 104 -3.22 1.46 -29.99
CA LYS A 104 -3.25 0.02 -29.66
C LYS A 104 -1.87 -0.64 -29.64
N GLN A 105 -0.91 -0.08 -30.39
CA GLN A 105 0.46 -0.61 -30.48
C GLN A 105 1.38 -0.10 -29.38
N GLN A 106 0.94 0.84 -28.54
CA GLN A 106 1.72 1.42 -27.47
C GLN A 106 1.16 1.01 -26.10
N PRO A 107 2.02 0.80 -25.10
CA PRO A 107 1.56 0.61 -23.72
C PRO A 107 0.79 1.85 -23.24
N LEU A 108 -0.35 1.63 -22.60
CA LEU A 108 -1.09 2.71 -21.95
C LEU A 108 -0.24 3.35 -20.85
N THR A 109 -0.25 4.66 -20.81
CA THR A 109 0.35 5.45 -19.72
C THR A 109 -0.68 5.66 -18.61
N PHE A 110 -0.23 6.07 -17.41
CA PHE A 110 -1.15 6.38 -16.33
C PHE A 110 -2.05 7.58 -16.63
N ASP A 111 -1.61 8.53 -17.47
CA ASP A 111 -2.40 9.70 -17.88
C ASP A 111 -3.61 9.30 -18.78
N GLU A 112 -3.53 8.14 -19.41
CA GLU A 112 -4.62 7.58 -20.23
C GLU A 112 -5.59 6.71 -19.42
N MET A 113 -5.30 6.50 -18.13
CA MET A 113 -6.13 5.74 -17.22
C MET A 113 -6.97 6.67 -16.34
N PHE A 114 -8.02 6.11 -15.78
CA PHE A 114 -8.88 6.76 -14.80
C PHE A 114 -9.31 5.75 -13.73
N ILE A 115 -9.77 6.25 -12.60
CA ILE A 115 -10.44 5.43 -11.59
C ILE A 115 -11.94 5.68 -11.69
N ASP A 116 -12.70 4.60 -11.76
CA ASP A 116 -14.15 4.57 -11.79
C ASP A 116 -14.70 4.05 -10.45
N ILE A 117 -15.62 4.79 -9.86
CA ILE A 117 -16.33 4.47 -8.63
C ILE A 117 -17.83 4.24 -8.86
N GLY A 118 -18.27 4.20 -10.12
CA GLY A 118 -19.68 4.14 -10.50
C GLY A 118 -20.44 5.42 -10.16
N ALA A 119 -19.81 6.60 -10.31
CA ALA A 119 -20.46 7.91 -10.19
C ALA A 119 -20.73 8.49 -11.59
N ASN A 120 -21.77 9.31 -11.70
CA ASN A 120 -22.17 9.93 -12.96
C ASN A 120 -21.83 11.43 -13.03
N SER A 121 -21.31 11.99 -11.96
CA SER A 121 -20.93 13.41 -11.89
C SER A 121 -19.87 13.64 -10.80
N ARG A 122 -19.17 14.78 -10.95
CA ARG A 122 -18.27 15.30 -9.90
C ARG A 122 -18.98 15.44 -8.55
N GLU A 123 -20.18 15.99 -8.53
CA GLU A 123 -20.97 16.19 -7.33
C GLU A 123 -21.23 14.87 -6.60
N GLU A 124 -21.54 13.81 -7.34
CA GLU A 124 -21.74 12.48 -6.75
C GLU A 124 -20.47 11.92 -6.13
N VAL A 125 -19.30 12.13 -6.75
CA VAL A 125 -17.99 11.75 -6.20
C VAL A 125 -17.73 12.50 -4.89
N GLU A 126 -17.92 13.81 -4.89
CA GLU A 126 -17.69 14.66 -3.73
C GLU A 126 -18.67 14.34 -2.57
N ASN A 127 -19.93 14.04 -2.89
CA ASN A 127 -20.93 13.59 -1.92
C ASN A 127 -20.57 12.24 -1.27
N ARG A 128 -19.83 11.37 -1.96
CA ARG A 128 -19.24 10.16 -1.37
C ARG A 128 -18.03 10.44 -0.49
N GLY A 129 -17.59 11.71 -0.40
CA GLY A 129 -16.53 12.19 0.46
C GLY A 129 -15.13 12.04 -0.11
N ILE A 130 -15.01 11.80 -1.42
CA ILE A 130 -13.72 11.74 -2.12
C ILE A 130 -13.26 13.17 -2.46
N ALA A 131 -11.98 13.41 -2.27
CA ALA A 131 -11.33 14.68 -2.58
C ALA A 131 -9.98 14.46 -3.27
N ILE A 132 -9.50 15.49 -3.96
CA ILE A 132 -8.13 15.54 -4.46
C ILE A 132 -7.17 15.38 -3.28
N GLY A 133 -6.15 14.52 -3.45
CA GLY A 133 -5.18 14.16 -2.43
C GLY A 133 -5.58 12.91 -1.60
N ASP A 134 -6.74 12.30 -1.86
CA ASP A 134 -7.09 11.04 -1.22
C ASP A 134 -6.23 9.90 -1.78
N PHE A 135 -5.80 9.01 -0.89
CA PHE A 135 -4.97 7.86 -1.25
C PHE A 135 -5.78 6.72 -1.84
N VAL A 136 -5.17 6.06 -2.81
CA VAL A 136 -5.72 4.88 -3.46
C VAL A 136 -4.74 3.73 -3.33
N SER A 137 -5.23 2.57 -2.95
CA SER A 137 -4.41 1.36 -2.89
C SER A 137 -5.09 0.17 -3.56
N PRO A 138 -4.33 -0.80 -4.08
CA PRO A 138 -4.91 -2.06 -4.53
C PRO A 138 -5.79 -2.68 -3.45
N GLU A 139 -6.86 -3.34 -3.86
CA GLU A 139 -7.75 -4.05 -2.93
C GLU A 139 -6.98 -5.19 -2.24
N ALA A 140 -7.22 -5.38 -0.95
CA ALA A 140 -6.60 -6.47 -0.21
C ALA A 140 -7.21 -7.80 -0.63
N ASN A 141 -6.35 -8.73 -1.06
CA ASN A 141 -6.74 -10.05 -1.57
C ASN A 141 -5.88 -11.16 -0.95
N PHE A 142 -5.62 -11.08 0.35
CA PHE A 142 -4.82 -12.10 1.03
C PHE A 142 -5.49 -13.47 0.95
N ALA A 143 -4.74 -14.47 0.47
CA ALA A 143 -5.19 -15.84 0.41
C ALA A 143 -4.04 -16.82 0.65
N ARG A 144 -4.38 -18.03 1.07
CA ARG A 144 -3.45 -19.16 1.05
C ARG A 144 -3.64 -19.95 -0.24
N TRP A 145 -2.53 -20.29 -0.89
CA TRP A 145 -2.50 -21.13 -2.08
C TRP A 145 -1.68 -22.38 -1.82
N GLY A 146 -2.33 -23.53 -1.92
CA GLY A 146 -1.71 -24.79 -1.53
C GLY A 146 -1.41 -24.87 -0.04
N GLU A 147 -0.38 -25.62 0.33
CA GLU A 147 -0.03 -25.88 1.72
C GLU A 147 0.89 -24.81 2.31
N ASP A 148 1.79 -24.23 1.50
CA ASP A 148 2.92 -23.43 1.96
C ASP A 148 3.04 -22.05 1.28
N LYS A 149 2.09 -21.65 0.43
CA LYS A 149 2.12 -20.39 -0.29
C LYS A 149 1.07 -19.41 0.23
N ILE A 150 1.43 -18.15 0.17
CA ILE A 150 0.50 -17.05 0.40
C ILE A 150 0.56 -16.06 -0.76
N VAL A 151 -0.56 -15.43 -1.05
CA VAL A 151 -0.65 -14.31 -1.98
C VAL A 151 -1.31 -13.14 -1.28
N GLY A 152 -0.83 -11.94 -1.57
CA GLY A 152 -1.37 -10.70 -1.02
C GLY A 152 -0.56 -9.49 -1.47
N LYS A 153 -1.13 -8.32 -1.29
CA LYS A 153 -0.42 -7.06 -1.53
C LYS A 153 0.54 -6.74 -0.38
N ALA A 154 1.50 -5.86 -0.62
CA ALA A 154 2.42 -5.31 0.39
C ALA A 154 3.27 -6.37 1.13
N LEU A 155 3.48 -7.54 0.54
CA LEU A 155 4.42 -8.51 1.07
C LEU A 155 5.84 -7.94 1.09
N ASP A 156 6.19 -7.12 0.14
CA ASP A 156 7.30 -6.18 0.17
C ASP A 156 6.85 -4.86 0.84
N ASN A 157 7.27 -4.55 2.09
CA ASN A 157 8.19 -5.40 2.85
C ASN A 157 7.59 -5.81 4.22
N ARG A 158 6.29 -6.06 4.29
CA ARG A 158 5.62 -6.49 5.54
C ARG A 158 6.08 -7.89 5.98
N VAL A 159 6.60 -8.72 5.05
CA VAL A 159 7.26 -9.97 5.41
C VAL A 159 8.51 -9.70 6.25
N GLY A 160 9.33 -8.71 5.85
CA GLY A 160 10.48 -8.27 6.64
C GLY A 160 10.07 -7.79 8.03
N CYS A 161 8.97 -7.01 8.14
CA CYS A 161 8.44 -6.60 9.44
C CYS A 161 8.02 -7.80 10.32
N ALA A 162 7.39 -8.81 9.72
CA ALA A 162 7.00 -10.02 10.44
C ALA A 162 8.23 -10.83 10.91
N LEU A 163 9.23 -10.98 10.03
CA LEU A 163 10.48 -11.68 10.36
C LEU A 163 11.24 -10.99 11.49
N MET A 164 11.31 -9.64 11.50
CA MET A 164 11.93 -8.91 12.60
C MET A 164 11.20 -9.15 13.93
N ALA A 165 9.87 -9.18 13.91
CA ALA A 165 9.09 -9.48 15.12
C ALA A 165 9.33 -10.91 15.61
N GLU A 166 9.54 -11.86 14.72
CA GLU A 166 9.85 -13.25 15.06
C GLU A 166 11.28 -13.40 15.59
N LEU A 167 12.26 -12.72 14.98
CA LEU A 167 13.64 -12.71 15.44
C LEU A 167 13.78 -12.22 16.87
N LEU A 168 13.00 -11.22 17.28
CA LEU A 168 13.02 -10.73 18.67
C LEU A 168 12.59 -11.79 19.69
N GLN A 169 11.78 -12.78 19.27
CA GLN A 169 11.35 -13.89 20.13
C GLN A 169 12.36 -15.04 20.12
N THR A 170 12.91 -15.36 18.96
CA THR A 170 13.64 -16.62 18.73
C THR A 170 15.14 -16.49 18.91
N VAL A 171 15.71 -15.31 18.70
CA VAL A 171 17.15 -15.09 18.84
C VAL A 171 17.49 -14.81 20.30
N ASP A 172 18.20 -15.72 20.94
CA ASP A 172 18.87 -15.45 22.19
C ASP A 172 20.19 -14.72 21.92
N ASN A 173 20.41 -13.62 22.65
CA ASN A 173 21.72 -13.00 22.62
C ASN A 173 22.69 -13.94 23.33
N PRO A 174 23.78 -14.39 22.68
CA PRO A 174 24.76 -15.23 23.34
C PRO A 174 25.36 -14.52 24.55
N GLU A 175 25.69 -15.29 25.53
CA GLU A 175 26.43 -14.84 26.72
C GLU A 175 27.89 -14.53 26.36
#